data_1b93657933f15f5d3c2f51d77bdb1929
#
_entry.id   1b93657933f15f5d3c2f51d77bdb1929
#
_cell.length_a   1.000
_cell.length_b   1.000
_cell.length_c   1.000
_cell.angle_alpha   90.00
_cell.angle_beta   90.00
_cell.angle_gamma   90.00
#
_symmetry.space_group_name_H-M   'P 1'
#
loop_
_entity.id
_entity.type
_entity.pdbx_description
1 polymer ?
#
loop_
_entity_poly.entity_id
_entity_poly.type
_entity_poly.pdbx_seq_one_letter_code
_entity_poly.pdbx_strand_id
1 'polypeptide(L)'
;MTTAALLLAMSLLALPGRVPARRLTGISAGPNADPDQKHWCTDPFATASALDVLAVCLESGMGVATAAAATAPSATPVLRAVLQRAADLLALGADPDTAWTVVGGDADLEALMRLARRSASSGTALAQGLRELAEQLRQDAVHAAAAAGERAGVLIAGPLGLCFLPAFVCLGIVPVVAGLASDVLRSGVL
;
A
#
# COMPACT_ATOMS: atom_id res chain seq x y z
N MET A 1 -10.42 -47.69 2.15
CA MET A 1 -10.76 -46.75 1.04
C MET A 1 -11.85 -45.75 1.41
N THR A 2 -12.77 -46.08 2.30
CA THR A 2 -13.86 -45.18 2.77
C THR A 2 -13.38 -43.98 3.57
N THR A 3 -12.30 -44.11 4.36
CA THR A 3 -11.73 -42.99 5.16
C THR A 3 -11.05 -41.92 4.30
N ALA A 4 -10.39 -42.34 3.21
CA ALA A 4 -9.77 -41.39 2.28
C ALA A 4 -10.82 -40.54 1.52
N ALA A 5 -11.94 -41.14 1.15
CA ALA A 5 -13.06 -40.45 0.50
C ALA A 5 -13.74 -39.45 1.46
N LEU A 6 -13.86 -39.80 2.75
CA LEU A 6 -14.44 -38.91 3.76
C LEU A 6 -13.53 -37.71 4.06
N LEU A 7 -12.22 -37.91 4.09
CA LEU A 7 -11.25 -36.82 4.27
C LEU A 7 -11.20 -35.88 3.04
N LEU A 8 -11.34 -36.43 1.83
CA LEU A 8 -11.43 -35.66 0.60
C LEU A 8 -12.73 -34.84 0.55
N ALA A 9 -13.85 -35.43 0.99
CA ALA A 9 -15.13 -34.73 1.08
C ALA A 9 -15.11 -33.58 2.12
N MET A 10 -14.50 -33.80 3.28
CA MET A 10 -14.29 -32.77 4.29
C MET A 10 -13.35 -31.66 3.82
N SER A 11 -12.30 -31.99 3.06
CA SER A 11 -11.40 -31.01 2.45
C SER A 11 -12.11 -30.15 1.41
N LEU A 12 -13.00 -30.73 0.61
CA LEU A 12 -13.82 -29.98 -0.36
C LEU A 12 -14.89 -29.09 0.30
N LEU A 13 -15.43 -29.54 1.44
CA LEU A 13 -16.41 -28.75 2.21
C LEU A 13 -15.74 -27.62 3.02
N ALA A 14 -14.48 -27.79 3.40
CA ALA A 14 -13.69 -26.77 4.10
C ALA A 14 -13.11 -25.70 3.15
N LEU A 15 -13.27 -25.84 1.82
CA LEU A 15 -13.00 -24.71 0.92
C LEU A 15 -14.05 -23.65 1.20
N PRO A 16 -13.66 -22.49 1.79
CA PRO A 16 -14.58 -21.36 1.94
C PRO A 16 -15.00 -20.97 0.53
N GLY A 17 -16.32 -20.99 0.33
CA GLY A 17 -16.94 -20.80 -0.97
C GLY A 17 -16.31 -19.69 -1.78
N ARG A 18 -16.09 -20.00 -3.05
CA ARG A 18 -15.84 -19.08 -4.19
C ARG A 18 -15.30 -17.72 -3.75
N VAL A 19 -14.00 -17.62 -3.62
CA VAL A 19 -13.34 -16.30 -3.66
C VAL A 19 -13.66 -15.75 -5.06
N PRO A 20 -14.49 -14.72 -5.18
CA PRO A 20 -14.78 -14.16 -6.50
C PRO A 20 -13.45 -13.67 -7.07
N ALA A 21 -13.09 -14.16 -8.25
CA ALA A 21 -11.89 -13.79 -9.02
C ALA A 21 -11.75 -12.25 -9.24
N ARG A 22 -12.73 -11.50 -8.79
CA ARG A 22 -12.81 -10.03 -8.85
C ARG A 22 -11.87 -9.32 -7.85
N ARG A 23 -11.20 -10.05 -6.93
CA ARG A 23 -10.27 -9.44 -5.97
C ARG A 23 -8.81 -9.39 -6.43
N LEU A 24 -8.47 -9.97 -7.58
CA LEU A 24 -7.09 -9.91 -8.10
C LEU A 24 -6.79 -8.63 -8.91
N THR A 25 -7.83 -7.84 -9.26
CA THR A 25 -7.65 -6.52 -9.90
C THR A 25 -7.92 -5.34 -8.98
N GLY A 26 -8.14 -5.59 -7.68
CA GLY A 26 -8.49 -4.60 -6.68
C GLY A 26 -7.60 -4.70 -5.45
N ILE A 27 -6.28 -4.56 -5.60
CA ILE A 27 -5.42 -4.16 -4.50
C ILE A 27 -5.55 -2.63 -4.39
N SER A 28 -6.78 -2.17 -4.19
CA SER A 28 -7.09 -0.80 -3.78
C SER A 28 -8.55 -0.75 -3.37
N ALA A 29 -8.75 -0.57 -2.12
CA ALA A 29 -9.94 -0.18 -1.40
C ALA A 29 -10.42 -1.23 -0.40
N GLY A 30 -10.24 -0.93 0.88
CA GLY A 30 -11.00 -1.53 1.96
C GLY A 30 -12.51 -1.28 1.75
N PRO A 31 -13.41 -2.09 2.36
CA PRO A 31 -14.85 -2.04 2.12
C PRO A 31 -15.56 -0.75 2.56
N ASN A 32 -14.85 0.28 3.02
CA ASN A 32 -15.36 1.58 3.44
C ASN A 32 -14.64 2.75 2.77
N ALA A 33 -14.03 2.56 1.59
CA ALA A 33 -13.54 3.70 0.83
C ALA A 33 -14.76 4.42 0.25
N ASP A 34 -15.09 5.55 0.81
CA ASP A 34 -16.02 6.53 0.26
C ASP A 34 -15.56 6.84 -1.18
N PRO A 35 -16.38 6.61 -2.22
CA PRO A 35 -15.99 6.85 -3.59
C PRO A 35 -15.70 8.34 -3.89
N ASP A 36 -16.02 9.24 -2.95
CA ASP A 36 -15.76 10.67 -3.04
C ASP A 36 -14.46 11.12 -2.35
N GLN A 37 -13.77 10.24 -1.62
CA GLN A 37 -12.39 10.51 -1.20
C GLN A 37 -11.46 10.32 -2.40
N LYS A 38 -11.34 11.35 -3.21
CA LYS A 38 -10.32 11.51 -4.24
C LYS A 38 -8.96 11.50 -3.54
N HIS A 39 -8.37 10.32 -3.38
CA HIS A 39 -6.99 10.22 -2.91
C HIS A 39 -6.11 11.03 -3.85
N TRP A 40 -5.46 12.07 -3.32
CA TRP A 40 -4.53 12.88 -4.11
C TRP A 40 -3.36 12.04 -4.61
N CYS A 41 -3.03 10.97 -3.90
CA CYS A 41 -2.04 9.96 -4.27
C CYS A 41 -2.70 8.71 -4.87
N THR A 42 -3.41 8.82 -5.99
CA THR A 42 -3.83 7.64 -6.76
C THR A 42 -2.62 6.86 -7.27
N ASP A 43 -1.51 7.57 -7.52
CA ASP A 43 -0.19 7.02 -7.83
C ASP A 43 0.89 7.79 -7.04
N PRO A 44 1.42 7.23 -5.94
CA PRO A 44 2.42 7.89 -5.11
C PRO A 44 3.72 8.17 -5.86
N PHE A 45 4.09 7.34 -6.83
CA PHE A 45 5.30 7.56 -7.64
C PHE A 45 5.12 8.72 -8.62
N ALA A 46 3.94 8.85 -9.24
CA ALA A 46 3.64 9.98 -10.11
C ALA A 46 3.62 11.30 -9.32
N THR A 47 3.05 11.28 -8.11
CA THR A 47 3.04 12.43 -7.21
C THR A 47 4.46 12.81 -6.78
N ALA A 48 5.25 11.85 -6.32
CA ALA A 48 6.65 12.09 -5.94
C ALA A 48 7.48 12.64 -7.10
N SER A 49 7.30 12.13 -8.32
CA SER A 49 7.97 12.63 -9.52
C SER A 49 7.59 14.08 -9.84
N ALA A 50 6.32 14.45 -9.68
CA ALA A 50 5.88 15.83 -9.87
C ALA A 50 6.50 16.77 -8.82
N LEU A 51 6.62 16.32 -7.55
CA LEU A 51 7.29 17.09 -6.50
C LEU A 51 8.78 17.30 -6.80
N ASP A 52 9.48 16.31 -7.36
CA ASP A 52 10.87 16.46 -7.80
C ASP A 52 11.00 17.47 -8.93
N VAL A 53 10.10 17.44 -9.92
CA VAL A 53 10.11 18.44 -11.02
C VAL A 53 9.93 19.83 -10.43
N LEU A 54 9.00 20.01 -9.49
CA LEU A 54 8.81 21.28 -8.81
C LEU A 54 10.07 21.72 -8.07
N ALA A 55 10.71 20.81 -7.34
CA ALA A 55 11.97 21.09 -6.63
C ALA A 55 13.08 21.55 -7.58
N VAL A 56 13.28 20.85 -8.71
CA VAL A 56 14.28 21.22 -9.72
C VAL A 56 13.99 22.58 -10.33
N CYS A 57 12.74 22.90 -10.62
CA CYS A 57 12.35 24.23 -11.11
C CYS A 57 12.71 25.33 -10.10
N LEU A 58 12.45 25.11 -8.81
CA LEU A 58 12.81 26.06 -7.76
C LEU A 58 14.31 26.22 -7.58
N GLU A 59 15.09 25.12 -7.67
CA GLU A 59 16.54 25.14 -7.59
C GLU A 59 17.19 25.85 -8.78
N SER A 60 16.56 25.80 -9.96
CA SER A 60 16.99 26.57 -11.11
C SER A 60 16.76 28.09 -10.97
N GLY A 61 16.16 28.52 -9.85
CA GLY A 61 15.86 29.92 -9.55
C GLY A 61 14.52 30.40 -10.08
N MET A 62 13.63 29.51 -10.53
CA MET A 62 12.28 29.91 -10.94
C MET A 62 11.47 30.36 -9.72
N GLY A 63 10.68 31.40 -9.88
CA GLY A 63 9.73 31.83 -8.86
C GLY A 63 8.67 30.76 -8.61
N VAL A 64 8.17 30.68 -7.37
CA VAL A 64 7.24 29.63 -6.93
C VAL A 64 6.00 29.52 -7.82
N ALA A 65 5.42 30.67 -8.23
CA ALA A 65 4.26 30.71 -9.13
C ALA A 65 4.58 30.06 -10.49
N THR A 66 5.71 30.43 -11.09
CA THR A 66 6.14 29.89 -12.39
C THR A 66 6.49 28.43 -12.31
N ALA A 67 7.19 28.00 -11.25
CA ALA A 67 7.53 26.60 -11.02
C ALA A 67 6.29 25.75 -10.84
N ALA A 68 5.30 26.19 -10.07
CA ALA A 68 4.03 25.51 -9.90
C ALA A 68 3.24 25.39 -11.22
N ALA A 69 3.17 26.45 -12.01
CA ALA A 69 2.53 26.43 -13.33
C ALA A 69 3.22 25.45 -14.29
N ALA A 70 4.56 25.45 -14.32
CA ALA A 70 5.35 24.56 -15.17
C ALA A 70 5.21 23.07 -14.79
N THR A 71 5.08 22.78 -13.51
CA THR A 71 4.93 21.41 -12.99
C THR A 71 3.52 20.85 -13.15
N ALA A 72 2.49 21.70 -13.08
CA ALA A 72 1.09 21.29 -13.09
C ALA A 72 0.72 20.31 -14.22
N PRO A 73 1.19 20.44 -15.48
CA PRO A 73 0.83 19.50 -16.55
C PRO A 73 1.29 18.06 -16.30
N SER A 74 2.41 17.88 -15.59
CA SER A 74 2.98 16.54 -15.29
C SER A 74 2.42 15.93 -14.01
N ALA A 75 1.66 16.67 -13.23
CA ALA A 75 1.13 16.25 -11.95
C ALA A 75 -0.15 15.42 -12.09
N THR A 76 -0.46 14.61 -11.06
CA THR A 76 -1.75 13.92 -10.92
C THR A 76 -2.91 14.92 -10.93
N PRO A 77 -4.13 14.51 -11.30
CA PRO A 77 -5.24 15.47 -11.49
C PRO A 77 -5.51 16.35 -10.26
N VAL A 78 -5.43 15.79 -9.06
CA VAL A 78 -5.65 16.53 -7.81
C VAL A 78 -4.50 17.52 -7.54
N LEU A 79 -3.25 17.05 -7.63
CA LEU A 79 -2.08 17.90 -7.45
C LEU A 79 -2.00 19.00 -8.53
N ARG A 80 -2.36 18.68 -9.76
CA ARG A 80 -2.46 19.67 -10.86
C ARG A 80 -3.39 20.82 -10.52
N ALA A 81 -4.61 20.50 -10.04
CA ALA A 81 -5.58 21.52 -9.68
C ALA A 81 -5.06 22.44 -8.56
N VAL A 82 -4.37 21.86 -7.58
CA VAL A 82 -3.74 22.60 -6.48
C VAL A 82 -2.61 23.48 -6.97
N LEU A 83 -1.69 22.94 -7.79
CA LEU A 83 -0.56 23.70 -8.33
C LEU A 83 -1.01 24.85 -9.24
N GLN A 84 -2.00 24.62 -10.10
CA GLN A 84 -2.56 25.65 -10.96
C GLN A 84 -3.18 26.77 -10.14
N ARG A 85 -4.04 26.43 -9.18
CA ARG A 85 -4.65 27.43 -8.30
C ARG A 85 -3.60 28.23 -7.53
N ALA A 86 -2.60 27.56 -6.96
CA ALA A 86 -1.52 28.23 -6.24
C ALA A 86 -0.72 29.14 -7.16
N ALA A 87 -0.39 28.71 -8.38
CA ALA A 87 0.30 29.49 -9.38
C ALA A 87 -0.48 30.77 -9.76
N ASP A 88 -1.79 30.63 -10.01
CA ASP A 88 -2.66 31.75 -10.38
C ASP A 88 -2.75 32.78 -9.24
N LEU A 89 -2.97 32.34 -8.01
CA LEU A 89 -3.07 33.21 -6.85
C LEU A 89 -1.74 33.94 -6.56
N LEU A 90 -0.62 33.22 -6.61
CA LEU A 90 0.71 33.81 -6.41
C LEU A 90 1.09 34.76 -7.52
N ALA A 91 0.72 34.51 -8.78
CA ALA A 91 0.94 35.39 -9.90
C ALA A 91 0.13 36.71 -9.77
N LEU A 92 -1.03 36.65 -9.13
CA LEU A 92 -1.85 37.82 -8.79
C LEU A 92 -1.35 38.57 -7.54
N GLY A 93 -0.28 38.10 -6.90
CA GLY A 93 0.27 38.72 -5.69
C GLY A 93 -0.45 38.34 -4.39
N ALA A 94 -1.24 37.28 -4.40
CA ALA A 94 -1.87 36.79 -3.18
C ALA A 94 -0.82 36.30 -2.16
N ASP A 95 -1.17 36.43 -0.88
CA ASP A 95 -0.34 35.93 0.20
C ASP A 95 -0.17 34.43 0.10
N PRO A 96 1.06 33.88 0.32
CA PRO A 96 1.32 32.44 0.27
C PRO A 96 0.41 31.60 1.16
N ASP A 97 0.05 32.08 2.35
CA ASP A 97 -0.88 31.37 3.23
C ASP A 97 -2.25 31.16 2.58
N THR A 98 -2.72 32.15 1.81
CA THR A 98 -3.97 32.06 1.05
C THR A 98 -3.82 31.16 -0.18
N ALA A 99 -2.72 31.31 -0.92
CA ALA A 99 -2.47 30.56 -2.15
C ALA A 99 -2.37 29.04 -1.89
N TRP A 100 -1.74 28.65 -0.79
CA TRP A 100 -1.52 27.26 -0.40
C TRP A 100 -2.56 26.75 0.61
N THR A 101 -3.75 27.30 0.66
CA THR A 101 -4.85 26.78 1.48
C THR A 101 -5.80 25.96 0.64
N VAL A 102 -6.01 24.70 1.02
CA VAL A 102 -7.02 23.80 0.43
C VAL A 102 -7.91 23.31 1.54
N VAL A 103 -9.22 23.37 1.32
CA VAL A 103 -10.21 22.82 2.25
C VAL A 103 -10.49 21.37 1.86
N GLY A 104 -10.06 20.45 2.73
CA GLY A 104 -10.22 19.02 2.53
C GLY A 104 -9.11 18.43 1.65
N GLY A 105 -8.37 17.48 2.18
CA GLY A 105 -7.30 16.77 1.49
C GLY A 105 -6.74 15.68 2.39
N ASP A 106 -6.03 14.76 1.80
CA ASP A 106 -5.30 13.71 2.51
C ASP A 106 -4.16 14.32 3.33
N ALA A 107 -3.66 13.59 4.31
CA ALA A 107 -2.57 14.01 5.20
C ALA A 107 -1.32 14.49 4.44
N ASP A 108 -1.01 13.84 3.32
CA ASP A 108 0.15 14.16 2.49
C ASP A 108 -0.02 15.49 1.74
N LEU A 109 -1.22 15.75 1.22
CA LEU A 109 -1.55 17.04 0.60
C LEU A 109 -1.46 18.15 1.65
N GLU A 110 -1.94 17.92 2.85
CA GLU A 110 -1.82 18.87 3.95
C GLU A 110 -0.35 19.10 4.36
N ALA A 111 0.49 18.05 4.33
CA ALA A 111 1.93 18.17 4.56
C ALA A 111 2.59 19.07 3.52
N LEU A 112 2.26 18.89 2.22
CA LEU A 112 2.71 19.74 1.13
C LEU A 112 2.28 21.19 1.35
N MET A 113 1.01 21.42 1.69
CA MET A 113 0.49 22.77 1.93
C MET A 113 1.20 23.45 3.11
N ARG A 114 1.41 22.74 4.20
CA ARG A 114 2.17 23.26 5.36
C ARG A 114 3.60 23.60 4.99
N LEU A 115 4.26 22.71 4.22
CA LEU A 115 5.62 22.95 3.73
C LEU A 115 5.69 24.21 2.88
N ALA A 116 4.80 24.34 1.91
CA ALA A 116 4.74 25.48 0.99
C ALA A 116 4.52 26.80 1.73
N ARG A 117 3.61 26.83 2.70
CA ARG A 117 3.39 28.04 3.54
C ARG A 117 4.61 28.40 4.37
N ARG A 118 5.24 27.41 5.05
CA ARG A 118 6.42 27.68 5.90
C ARG A 118 7.64 28.15 5.11
N SER A 119 7.79 27.65 3.89
CA SER A 119 8.95 27.90 3.03
C SER A 119 8.70 28.96 1.97
N ALA A 120 7.56 29.68 2.04
CA ALA A 120 7.15 30.66 1.02
C ALA A 120 8.16 31.78 0.79
N SER A 121 8.96 32.13 1.81
CA SER A 121 10.00 33.15 1.73
C SER A 121 11.33 32.65 1.12
N SER A 122 11.51 31.32 0.98
CA SER A 122 12.75 30.72 0.49
C SER A 122 12.47 29.56 -0.47
N GLY A 123 12.69 29.80 -1.76
CA GLY A 123 12.54 28.78 -2.80
C GLY A 123 13.46 27.56 -2.60
N THR A 124 14.67 27.78 -2.06
CA THR A 124 15.62 26.70 -1.78
C THR A 124 15.17 25.80 -0.62
N ALA A 125 14.63 26.39 0.45
CA ALA A 125 14.07 25.62 1.56
C ALA A 125 12.82 24.85 1.13
N LEU A 126 12.00 25.43 0.28
CA LEU A 126 10.85 24.75 -0.33
C LEU A 126 11.30 23.57 -1.21
N ALA A 127 12.30 23.78 -2.06
CA ALA A 127 12.82 22.73 -2.94
C ALA A 127 13.36 21.53 -2.16
N GLN A 128 14.13 21.76 -1.10
CA GLN A 128 14.64 20.69 -0.25
C GLN A 128 13.52 19.94 0.44
N GLY A 129 12.57 20.64 1.05
CA GLY A 129 11.44 20.00 1.70
C GLY A 129 10.55 19.19 0.75
N LEU A 130 10.40 19.63 -0.52
CA LEU A 130 9.70 18.88 -1.56
C LEU A 130 10.39 17.57 -1.91
N ARG A 131 11.74 17.54 -1.95
CA ARG A 131 12.50 16.31 -2.17
C ARG A 131 12.35 15.33 -1.01
N GLU A 132 12.42 15.85 0.21
CA GLU A 132 12.21 15.03 1.41
C GLU A 132 10.80 14.41 1.41
N LEU A 133 9.79 15.19 1.07
CA LEU A 133 8.41 14.70 0.95
C LEU A 133 8.26 13.67 -0.18
N ALA A 134 8.88 13.91 -1.34
CA ALA A 134 8.87 12.97 -2.46
C ALA A 134 9.51 11.63 -2.10
N GLU A 135 10.63 11.66 -1.38
CA GLU A 135 11.29 10.45 -0.91
C GLU A 135 10.46 9.71 0.13
N GLN A 136 9.83 10.42 1.06
CA GLN A 136 8.91 9.83 2.03
C GLN A 136 7.75 9.12 1.34
N LEU A 137 7.10 9.74 0.35
CA LEU A 137 6.02 9.11 -0.43
C LEU A 137 6.46 7.82 -1.12
N ARG A 138 7.70 7.78 -1.64
CA ARG A 138 8.25 6.55 -2.25
C ARG A 138 8.47 5.46 -1.23
N GLN A 139 9.03 5.80 -0.08
CA GLN A 139 9.27 4.84 1.00
C GLN A 139 7.96 4.27 1.53
N ASP A 140 6.95 5.10 1.75
CA ASP A 140 5.63 4.66 2.20
C ASP A 140 4.96 3.72 1.18
N ALA A 141 5.09 4.02 -0.12
CA ALA A 141 4.61 3.15 -1.18
C ALA A 141 5.31 1.78 -1.19
N VAL A 142 6.64 1.75 -1.00
CA VAL A 142 7.42 0.51 -0.91
C VAL A 142 7.03 -0.30 0.32
N HIS A 143 6.90 0.35 1.47
CA HIS A 143 6.46 -0.31 2.71
C HIS A 143 5.05 -0.87 2.61
N ALA A 144 4.13 -0.14 1.99
CA ALA A 144 2.77 -0.61 1.75
C ALA A 144 2.75 -1.85 0.82
N ALA A 145 3.57 -1.85 -0.22
CA ALA A 145 3.71 -2.98 -1.14
C ALA A 145 4.32 -4.21 -0.44
N ALA A 146 5.36 -4.03 0.38
CA ALA A 146 5.99 -5.09 1.16
C ALA A 146 4.99 -5.72 2.15
N ALA A 147 4.26 -4.90 2.91
CA ALA A 147 3.25 -5.37 3.84
C ALA A 147 2.10 -6.14 3.16
N ALA A 148 1.73 -5.74 1.94
CA ALA A 148 0.76 -6.49 1.14
C ALA A 148 1.30 -7.86 0.71
N GLY A 149 2.57 -7.93 0.34
CA GLY A 149 3.28 -9.18 0.00
C GLY A 149 3.35 -10.16 1.17
N GLU A 150 3.70 -9.69 2.35
CA GLU A 150 3.76 -10.51 3.57
C GLU A 150 2.40 -11.12 3.93
N ARG A 151 1.32 -10.32 3.85
CA ARG A 151 -0.05 -10.81 4.07
C ARG A 151 -0.45 -11.89 3.07
N ALA A 152 -0.07 -11.74 1.80
CA ALA A 152 -0.32 -12.73 0.77
C ALA A 152 0.42 -14.05 1.07
N GLY A 153 1.66 -13.98 1.54
CA GLY A 153 2.45 -15.14 1.96
C GLY A 153 1.78 -15.96 3.05
N VAL A 154 1.26 -15.32 4.10
CA VAL A 154 0.54 -15.98 5.20
C VAL A 154 -0.75 -16.64 4.71
N LEU A 155 -1.48 -15.98 3.81
CA LEU A 155 -2.73 -16.53 3.24
C LEU A 155 -2.50 -17.78 2.38
N ILE A 156 -1.32 -17.92 1.77
CA ILE A 156 -0.95 -19.10 0.98
C ILE A 156 -0.40 -20.21 1.90
N ALA A 157 0.45 -19.86 2.87
CA ALA A 157 1.08 -20.81 3.79
C ALA A 157 0.07 -21.44 4.76
N GLY A 158 -0.96 -20.71 5.17
CA GLY A 158 -1.98 -21.19 6.11
C GLY A 158 -2.70 -22.46 5.65
N PRO A 159 -3.37 -22.45 4.48
CA PRO A 159 -4.05 -23.65 3.96
C PRO A 159 -3.09 -24.82 3.69
N LEU A 160 -1.88 -24.51 3.20
CA LEU A 160 -0.87 -25.53 2.93
C LEU A 160 -0.41 -26.22 4.21
N GLY A 161 -0.13 -25.48 5.28
CA GLY A 161 0.23 -26.01 6.58
C GLY A 161 -0.88 -26.84 7.22
N LEU A 162 -2.13 -26.35 7.11
CA LEU A 162 -3.28 -27.05 7.64
C LEU A 162 -3.57 -28.40 6.91
N CYS A 163 -3.28 -28.46 5.61
CA CYS A 163 -3.41 -29.67 4.81
C CYS A 163 -2.28 -30.68 5.09
N PHE A 164 -1.05 -30.18 5.28
CA PHE A 164 0.12 -31.03 5.48
C PHE A 164 0.15 -31.68 6.86
N LEU A 165 -0.34 -31.00 7.91
CA LEU A 165 -0.32 -31.48 9.29
C LEU A 165 -1.07 -32.83 9.44
N PRO A 166 -2.33 -33.01 9.01
CA PRO A 166 -3.03 -34.30 9.13
C PRO A 166 -2.40 -35.38 8.25
N ALA A 167 -1.85 -35.06 7.09
CA ALA A 167 -1.16 -36.00 6.24
C ALA A 167 0.11 -36.54 6.93
N PHE A 168 0.90 -35.66 7.57
CA PHE A 168 2.08 -36.04 8.33
C PHE A 168 1.74 -36.94 9.53
N VAL A 169 0.67 -36.64 10.26
CA VAL A 169 0.21 -37.47 11.38
C VAL A 169 -0.21 -38.83 10.89
N CYS A 170 -1.01 -38.93 9.83
CA CYS A 170 -1.51 -40.21 9.31
C CYS A 170 -0.43 -41.10 8.68
N LEU A 171 0.52 -40.52 7.97
CA LEU A 171 1.57 -41.27 7.26
C LEU A 171 2.84 -41.46 8.09
N GLY A 172 3.15 -40.51 9.00
CA GLY A 172 4.37 -40.55 9.80
C GLY A 172 4.16 -41.12 11.20
N ILE A 173 3.24 -40.57 11.96
CA ILE A 173 3.11 -40.86 13.40
C ILE A 173 2.29 -42.14 13.63
N VAL A 174 1.16 -42.30 12.93
CA VAL A 174 0.26 -43.45 13.14
C VAL A 174 0.94 -44.78 12.90
N PRO A 175 1.70 -45.06 11.83
CA PRO A 175 2.35 -46.33 11.62
C PRO A 175 3.43 -46.62 12.65
N VAL A 176 4.19 -45.60 13.11
CA VAL A 176 5.22 -45.77 14.14
C VAL A 176 4.60 -46.13 15.48
N VAL A 177 3.54 -45.44 15.89
CA VAL A 177 2.84 -45.72 17.15
C VAL A 177 2.17 -47.11 17.11
N ALA A 178 1.56 -47.49 15.99
CA ALA A 178 0.95 -48.80 15.80
C ALA A 178 1.99 -49.91 15.86
N GLY A 179 3.17 -49.70 15.25
CA GLY A 179 4.29 -50.64 15.34
C GLY A 179 4.77 -50.84 16.77
N LEU A 180 5.01 -49.75 17.48
CA LEU A 180 5.45 -49.80 18.88
C LEU A 180 4.43 -50.48 19.80
N ALA A 181 3.14 -50.15 19.61
CA ALA A 181 2.06 -50.77 20.38
C ALA A 181 1.95 -52.28 20.14
N SER A 182 2.15 -52.72 18.91
CA SER A 182 2.15 -54.18 18.58
C SER A 182 3.34 -54.93 19.20
N ASP A 183 4.52 -54.30 19.28
CA ASP A 183 5.69 -54.89 19.91
C ASP A 183 5.54 -55.01 21.44
N VAL A 184 5.00 -53.97 22.07
CA VAL A 184 4.70 -53.95 23.52
C VAL A 184 3.65 -55.03 23.88
N LEU A 185 2.60 -55.17 23.08
CA LEU A 185 1.57 -56.17 23.31
C LEU A 185 2.09 -57.61 23.09
N ARG A 186 3.04 -57.81 22.17
CA ARG A 186 3.69 -59.10 21.98
C ARG A 186 4.68 -59.46 23.08
N SER A 187 5.41 -58.48 23.60
CA SER A 187 6.37 -58.68 24.69
C SER A 187 5.72 -58.78 26.08
N GLY A 188 4.48 -58.31 26.24
CA GLY A 188 3.73 -58.35 27.51
C GLY A 188 2.84 -59.57 27.73
N VAL A 189 2.90 -60.58 26.86
CA VAL A 189 2.08 -61.85 26.92
C VAL A 189 2.97 -63.06 27.20
N LEU A 190 4.06 -62.94 27.91
CA LEU A 190 4.84 -64.04 28.46
C LEU A 190 4.97 -63.91 29.96
#